data_05c5a82be5ee53316f6af6cb5df36823
#
_entry.id   05c5a82be5ee53316f6af6cb5df36823
#
_cell.length_a   1.000
_cell.length_b   1.000
_cell.length_c   1.000
_cell.angle_alpha   90.00
_cell.angle_beta   90.00
_cell.angle_gamma   90.00
#
_symmetry.space_group_name_H-M   'P 1'
#
loop_
_entity.id
_entity.type
_entity.pdbx_description
1 polymer ?
#
loop_
_entity_poly.entity_id
_entity_poly.type
_entity_poly.pdbx_seq_one_letter_code
_entity_poly.pdbx_strand_id
1 'polypeptide(L)'
;MQDGTLLAAVDLGSNSFRLEIGRYEHGHIQRVEYLKETVRQGGGLDEERNLSQAAMQRGWDCLARFAERLADFAPRQVRAVATQTLREAKNRDVFLERGNAILGHAIEVVSGPEEARLIYQGVSHLLPQSDERRLVVDIGGRSTELILGRQYQAHEVASFRVGSVTWSKQFFADGQLTAAAFRQAETAAQAMLDEALAVYRPERWERAYGSSGTVGAVAEILAACGHESGVIYRQGLDWLLQQLLRAGHTSRVELSGLKDDRRPVIGGGLSVLRALFDLLQIDRLHVAQGALRQGALYDLIDRSSPGTDKRSATVAGLAQRFAVDGAQAERVARAAGTLFAQATPQAGDDAARELGWAAQLHEIGQRSAHSGYHRHGAYLLQNSDIAG
;
A
#
# COMPACT_ATOMS: atom_id res chain seq x y z
N MET A 1 14.00 -12.31 -15.64
CA MET A 1 14.59 -12.69 -14.34
C MET A 1 14.96 -14.17 -14.36
N GLN A 2 16.04 -14.58 -13.69
CA GLN A 2 16.47 -16.00 -13.67
C GLN A 2 15.85 -16.72 -12.46
N ASP A 3 15.51 -18.00 -12.62
CA ASP A 3 15.09 -18.86 -11.52
C ASP A 3 16.16 -18.93 -10.43
N GLY A 4 15.75 -19.01 -9.19
CA GLY A 4 16.62 -18.94 -8.01
C GLY A 4 16.93 -17.53 -7.52
N THR A 5 16.58 -16.47 -8.26
CA THR A 5 16.82 -15.09 -7.83
C THR A 5 16.05 -14.77 -6.55
N LEU A 6 16.75 -14.26 -5.53
CA LEU A 6 16.13 -13.73 -4.33
C LEU A 6 15.68 -12.28 -4.55
N LEU A 7 14.48 -11.98 -4.09
CA LEU A 7 13.86 -10.65 -4.10
C LEU A 7 13.39 -10.30 -2.70
N ALA A 8 13.38 -9.03 -2.36
CA ALA A 8 12.92 -8.57 -1.06
C ALA A 8 11.96 -7.39 -1.19
N ALA A 9 10.89 -7.42 -0.41
CA ALA A 9 9.96 -6.31 -0.25
C ALA A 9 9.93 -5.85 1.21
N VAL A 10 10.13 -4.55 1.42
CA VAL A 10 10.00 -3.88 2.72
C VAL A 10 8.77 -2.99 2.68
N ASP A 11 7.84 -3.19 3.61
CA ASP A 11 6.59 -2.45 3.75
C ASP A 11 6.63 -1.65 5.05
N LEU A 12 6.74 -0.33 4.94
CA LEU A 12 6.69 0.61 6.06
C LEU A 12 5.23 1.05 6.28
N GLY A 13 4.44 0.15 6.86
CA GLY A 13 3.05 0.40 7.17
C GLY A 13 2.85 1.23 8.46
N SER A 14 1.67 1.81 8.62
CA SER A 14 1.35 2.70 9.75
C SER A 14 1.42 2.02 11.13
N ASN A 15 1.09 0.75 11.22
CA ASN A 15 1.13 0.00 12.47
C ASN A 15 2.38 -0.87 12.60
N SER A 16 2.79 -1.53 11.53
CA SER A 16 3.89 -2.50 11.53
C SER A 16 4.74 -2.35 10.29
N PHE A 17 6.05 -2.50 10.46
CA PHE A 17 6.97 -2.70 9.35
C PHE A 17 7.13 -4.19 9.08
N ARG A 18 7.33 -4.54 7.84
CA ARG A 18 7.42 -5.93 7.40
C ARG A 18 8.48 -6.08 6.33
N LEU A 19 9.22 -7.16 6.41
CA LEU A 19 10.14 -7.62 5.37
C LEU A 19 9.67 -8.99 4.89
N GLU A 20 9.62 -9.18 3.60
CA GLU A 20 9.39 -10.47 2.97
C GLU A 20 10.47 -10.73 1.93
N ILE A 21 11.16 -11.86 2.05
CA ILE A 21 12.13 -12.34 1.08
C ILE A 21 11.49 -13.50 0.35
N GLY A 22 11.47 -13.43 -0.97
CA GLY A 22 10.95 -14.47 -1.86
C GLY A 22 11.99 -14.91 -2.87
N ARG A 23 11.91 -16.17 -3.28
CA ARG A 23 12.70 -16.72 -4.37
C ARG A 23 11.81 -16.83 -5.60
N TYR A 24 12.29 -16.28 -6.71
CA TYR A 24 11.63 -16.42 -8.00
C TYR A 24 11.93 -17.79 -8.60
N GLU A 25 10.89 -18.56 -8.91
CA GLU A 25 10.97 -19.87 -9.55
C GLU A 25 9.78 -20.07 -10.49
N HIS A 26 10.04 -20.31 -11.76
CA HIS A 26 9.03 -20.67 -12.78
C HIS A 26 7.83 -19.69 -12.85
N GLY A 27 8.08 -18.40 -12.78
CA GLY A 27 7.02 -17.38 -12.82
C GLY A 27 6.34 -17.09 -11.49
N HIS A 28 6.70 -17.78 -10.41
CA HIS A 28 6.13 -17.63 -9.08
C HIS A 28 7.16 -17.19 -8.06
N ILE A 29 6.68 -16.60 -6.97
CA ILE A 29 7.52 -16.23 -5.83
C ILE A 29 7.22 -17.18 -4.67
N GLN A 30 8.24 -17.92 -4.25
CA GLN A 30 8.21 -18.74 -3.04
C GLN A 30 8.76 -17.94 -1.88
N ARG A 31 7.98 -17.77 -0.81
CA ARG A 31 8.42 -17.07 0.39
C ARG A 31 9.53 -17.84 1.11
N VAL A 32 10.67 -17.20 1.28
CA VAL A 32 11.83 -17.74 1.99
C VAL A 32 11.86 -17.26 3.44
N GLU A 33 11.62 -15.95 3.67
CA GLU A 33 11.65 -15.36 4.99
C GLU A 33 10.56 -14.30 5.12
N TYR A 34 10.06 -14.14 6.35
CA TYR A 34 9.09 -13.12 6.70
C TYR A 34 9.34 -12.58 8.10
N LEU A 35 9.55 -11.27 8.19
CA LEU A 35 9.68 -10.55 9.45
C LEU A 35 8.56 -9.51 9.58
N LYS A 36 8.02 -9.36 10.79
CA LYS A 36 7.02 -8.34 11.14
C LYS A 36 7.38 -7.73 12.48
N GLU A 37 7.46 -6.41 12.51
CA GLU A 37 7.64 -5.65 13.75
C GLU A 37 6.55 -4.60 13.94
N THR A 38 6.00 -4.51 15.14
CA THR A 38 4.99 -3.52 15.49
C THR A 38 5.66 -2.20 15.90
N VAL A 39 5.84 -1.30 14.94
CA VAL A 39 6.50 0.01 15.11
C VAL A 39 5.55 1.08 15.62
N ARG A 40 4.26 1.00 15.28
CA ARG A 40 3.21 1.98 15.59
C ARG A 40 3.59 3.39 15.14
N GLN A 41 4.15 3.51 13.92
CA GLN A 41 4.61 4.79 13.40
C GLN A 41 3.48 5.79 13.21
N GLY A 42 2.31 5.33 12.75
CA GLY A 42 1.14 6.18 12.55
C GLY A 42 0.57 6.78 13.83
N GLY A 43 0.80 6.15 14.99
CA GLY A 43 0.45 6.72 16.30
C GLY A 43 1.38 7.84 16.75
N GLY A 44 2.52 8.02 16.09
CA GLY A 44 3.51 9.05 16.40
C GLY A 44 3.36 10.35 15.61
N LEU A 45 2.33 10.48 14.75
CA LEU A 45 1.99 11.76 14.12
C LEU A 45 1.24 12.64 15.10
N ASP A 46 1.73 13.89 15.27
CA ASP A 46 1.06 14.95 16.01
C ASP A 46 -0.07 15.62 15.18
N GLU A 47 -0.70 16.65 15.75
CA GLU A 47 -1.77 17.41 15.10
C GLU A 47 -1.27 18.22 13.89
N GLU A 48 -0.01 18.66 13.91
CA GLU A 48 0.63 19.33 12.79
C GLU A 48 1.16 18.36 11.73
N ARG A 49 0.97 17.05 11.91
CA ARG A 49 1.46 15.96 11.05
C ARG A 49 2.98 15.80 11.03
N ASN A 50 3.66 16.06 12.13
CA ASN A 50 5.05 15.70 12.28
C ASN A 50 5.18 14.36 12.99
N LEU A 51 6.11 13.53 12.53
CA LEU A 51 6.50 12.33 13.27
C LEU A 51 7.33 12.72 14.49
N SER A 52 6.95 12.19 15.64
CA SER A 52 7.73 12.36 16.86
C SER A 52 9.08 11.63 16.75
N GLN A 53 10.10 12.18 17.43
CA GLN A 53 11.45 11.57 17.46
C GLN A 53 11.41 10.11 17.93
N ALA A 54 10.57 9.80 18.92
CA ALA A 54 10.42 8.43 19.43
C ALA A 54 9.83 7.47 18.38
N ALA A 55 8.89 7.95 17.55
CA ALA A 55 8.34 7.13 16.46
C ALA A 55 9.35 6.91 15.34
N MET A 56 10.13 7.96 14.99
CA MET A 56 11.21 7.84 14.02
C MET A 56 12.28 6.84 14.52
N GLN A 57 12.69 6.92 15.78
CA GLN A 57 13.71 6.03 16.34
C GLN A 57 13.27 4.56 16.29
N ARG A 58 12.03 4.25 16.69
CA ARG A 58 11.50 2.87 16.56
C ARG A 58 11.52 2.36 15.12
N GLY A 59 11.21 3.24 14.15
CA GLY A 59 11.29 2.91 12.73
C GLY A 59 12.72 2.59 12.29
N TRP A 60 13.69 3.45 12.65
CA TRP A 60 15.09 3.25 12.33
C TRP A 60 15.68 1.99 12.96
N ASP A 61 15.32 1.69 14.22
CA ASP A 61 15.77 0.46 14.90
C ASP A 61 15.23 -0.80 14.19
N CYS A 62 14.00 -0.75 13.70
CA CYS A 62 13.43 -1.82 12.88
C CYS A 62 14.16 -1.95 11.53
N LEU A 63 14.40 -0.83 10.83
CA LEU A 63 15.13 -0.82 9.56
C LEU A 63 16.57 -1.37 9.71
N ALA A 64 17.23 -1.11 10.81
CA ALA A 64 18.56 -1.67 11.09
C ALA A 64 18.55 -3.20 11.13
N ARG A 65 17.54 -3.80 11.78
CA ARG A 65 17.39 -5.27 11.80
C ARG A 65 17.02 -5.85 10.42
N PHE A 66 16.26 -5.11 9.61
CA PHE A 66 15.97 -5.53 8.24
C PHE A 66 17.21 -5.42 7.33
N ALA A 67 18.03 -4.40 7.53
CA ALA A 67 19.28 -4.20 6.78
C ALA A 67 20.24 -5.39 6.93
N GLU A 68 20.32 -6.02 8.12
CA GLU A 68 21.11 -7.22 8.33
C GLU A 68 20.70 -8.38 7.40
N ARG A 69 19.41 -8.48 7.08
CA ARG A 69 18.87 -9.51 6.17
C ARG A 69 19.06 -9.16 4.69
N LEU A 70 19.29 -7.89 4.40
CA LEU A 70 19.40 -7.36 3.05
C LEU A 70 20.84 -7.06 2.62
N ALA A 71 21.84 -7.36 3.46
CA ALA A 71 23.23 -6.99 3.24
C ALA A 71 23.80 -7.48 1.89
N ASP A 72 23.35 -8.67 1.43
CA ASP A 72 23.82 -9.28 0.17
C ASP A 72 22.92 -9.00 -1.03
N PHE A 73 21.88 -8.16 -0.87
CA PHE A 73 20.95 -7.85 -1.94
C PHE A 73 21.41 -6.65 -2.77
N ALA A 74 21.42 -6.82 -4.08
CA ALA A 74 21.61 -5.69 -5.00
C ALA A 74 20.39 -4.75 -4.98
N PRO A 75 20.55 -3.44 -5.26
CA PRO A 75 19.44 -2.48 -5.24
C PRO A 75 18.22 -2.92 -6.09
N ARG A 76 18.45 -3.54 -7.24
CA ARG A 76 17.39 -4.06 -8.14
C ARG A 76 16.60 -5.25 -7.59
N GLN A 77 17.06 -5.86 -6.50
CA GLN A 77 16.40 -7.01 -5.86
C GLN A 77 15.54 -6.59 -4.67
N VAL A 78 15.60 -5.32 -4.26
CA VAL A 78 14.87 -4.81 -3.10
C VAL A 78 13.90 -3.72 -3.52
N ARG A 79 12.66 -3.81 -3.05
CA ARG A 79 11.70 -2.71 -3.11
C ARG A 79 11.23 -2.37 -1.72
N ALA A 80 11.59 -1.20 -1.22
CA ALA A 80 11.13 -0.68 0.05
C ALA A 80 10.09 0.42 -0.20
N VAL A 81 8.87 0.21 0.30
CA VAL A 81 7.75 1.13 0.11
C VAL A 81 7.22 1.64 1.45
N ALA A 82 6.92 2.93 1.49
CA ALA A 82 6.30 3.58 2.63
C ALA A 82 4.92 4.12 2.23
N THR A 83 3.95 3.96 3.13
CA THR A 83 2.55 4.21 2.85
C THR A 83 2.00 5.44 3.59
N GLN A 84 0.74 5.45 3.95
CA GLN A 84 -0.05 6.59 4.41
C GLN A 84 0.64 7.45 5.49
N THR A 85 1.31 6.86 6.49
CA THR A 85 1.95 7.63 7.56
C THR A 85 3.05 8.55 7.03
N LEU A 86 3.94 8.04 6.15
CA LEU A 86 5.02 8.86 5.57
C LEU A 86 4.51 9.77 4.45
N ARG A 87 3.41 9.42 3.75
CA ARG A 87 2.72 10.36 2.85
C ARG A 87 2.22 11.60 3.58
N GLU A 88 1.69 11.44 4.79
CA GLU A 88 1.14 12.54 5.59
C GLU A 88 2.20 13.33 6.36
N ALA A 89 3.31 12.70 6.73
CA ALA A 89 4.32 13.32 7.58
C ALA A 89 5.02 14.49 6.88
N LYS A 90 4.93 15.70 7.47
CA LYS A 90 5.60 16.89 6.96
C LYS A 90 7.12 16.82 7.09
N ASN A 91 7.60 16.14 8.10
CA ASN A 91 9.03 15.93 8.38
C ASN A 91 9.54 14.57 7.90
N ARG A 92 8.85 13.97 6.91
CA ARG A 92 9.21 12.65 6.35
C ARG A 92 10.64 12.59 5.82
N ASP A 93 11.14 13.70 5.27
CA ASP A 93 12.46 13.73 4.65
C ASP A 93 13.57 13.42 5.67
N VAL A 94 13.42 13.89 6.92
CA VAL A 94 14.33 13.55 8.03
C VAL A 94 14.32 12.04 8.32
N PHE A 95 13.12 11.43 8.28
CA PHE A 95 13.01 9.99 8.47
C PHE A 95 13.62 9.21 7.32
N LEU A 96 13.33 9.62 6.07
CA LEU A 96 13.77 8.93 4.85
C LEU A 96 15.30 9.03 4.66
N GLU A 97 15.89 10.20 4.86
CA GLU A 97 17.35 10.38 4.73
C GLU A 97 18.11 9.38 5.61
N ARG A 98 17.78 9.34 6.89
CA ARG A 98 18.39 8.41 7.83
C ARG A 98 17.96 6.96 7.59
N GLY A 99 16.69 6.75 7.24
CA GLY A 99 16.13 5.43 6.94
C GLY A 99 16.81 4.76 5.75
N ASN A 100 17.05 5.50 4.67
CA ASN A 100 17.75 5.04 3.48
C ASN A 100 19.21 4.65 3.81
N ALA A 101 19.89 5.49 4.60
CA ALA A 101 21.26 5.21 5.03
C ALA A 101 21.35 3.95 5.90
N ILE A 102 20.38 3.73 6.79
CA ILE A 102 20.33 2.54 7.67
C ILE A 102 19.99 1.28 6.85
N LEU A 103 18.95 1.35 6.01
CA LEU A 103 18.46 0.19 5.25
C LEU A 103 19.44 -0.22 4.13
N GLY A 104 20.25 0.73 3.62
CA GLY A 104 21.12 0.53 2.46
C GLY A 104 20.35 0.51 1.12
N HIS A 105 19.06 0.77 1.13
CA HIS A 105 18.18 0.79 -0.03
C HIS A 105 17.23 1.99 0.02
N ALA A 106 16.86 2.51 -1.15
CA ALA A 106 15.91 3.62 -1.24
C ALA A 106 14.50 3.21 -0.78
N ILE A 107 13.89 4.04 0.07
CA ILE A 107 12.51 3.89 0.52
C ILE A 107 11.63 4.81 -0.34
N GLU A 108 10.76 4.22 -1.14
CA GLU A 108 9.79 4.91 -2.00
C GLU A 108 8.54 5.25 -1.20
N VAL A 109 8.14 6.52 -1.14
CA VAL A 109 6.82 6.91 -0.58
C VAL A 109 5.80 6.81 -1.70
N VAL A 110 5.06 5.71 -1.73
CA VAL A 110 4.10 5.44 -2.81
C VAL A 110 2.79 6.22 -2.62
N SER A 111 2.17 6.66 -3.72
CA SER A 111 0.83 7.27 -3.71
C SER A 111 -0.24 6.26 -3.26
N GLY A 112 -1.44 6.74 -2.88
CA GLY A 112 -2.55 5.84 -2.53
C GLY A 112 -2.95 4.92 -3.68
N PRO A 113 -3.14 5.44 -4.90
CA PRO A 113 -3.40 4.62 -6.07
C PRO A 113 -2.30 3.61 -6.40
N GLU A 114 -1.02 3.95 -6.22
CA GLU A 114 0.08 3.01 -6.42
C GLU A 114 0.10 1.92 -5.33
N GLU A 115 -0.16 2.27 -4.08
CA GLU A 115 -0.35 1.31 -2.99
C GLU A 115 -1.47 0.32 -3.34
N ALA A 116 -2.63 0.83 -3.78
CA ALA A 116 -3.78 0.02 -4.20
C ALA A 116 -3.44 -0.89 -5.39
N ARG A 117 -2.73 -0.39 -6.40
CA ARG A 117 -2.27 -1.20 -7.54
C ARG A 117 -1.38 -2.36 -7.10
N LEU A 118 -0.41 -2.08 -6.23
CA LEU A 118 0.48 -3.10 -5.68
C LEU A 118 -0.28 -4.14 -4.85
N ILE A 119 -1.23 -3.70 -4.03
CA ILE A 119 -2.09 -4.62 -3.28
C ILE A 119 -2.83 -5.56 -4.23
N TYR A 120 -3.45 -5.02 -5.29
CA TYR A 120 -4.14 -5.83 -6.27
C TYR A 120 -3.20 -6.83 -6.95
N GLN A 121 -2.01 -6.41 -7.35
CA GLN A 121 -1.00 -7.28 -7.94
C GLN A 121 -0.63 -8.43 -6.99
N GLY A 122 -0.40 -8.14 -5.70
CA GLY A 122 -0.11 -9.16 -4.70
C GLY A 122 -1.25 -10.12 -4.44
N VAL A 123 -2.48 -9.63 -4.41
CA VAL A 123 -3.68 -10.47 -4.24
C VAL A 123 -3.90 -11.35 -5.47
N SER A 124 -3.87 -10.75 -6.67
CA SER A 124 -4.21 -11.44 -7.92
C SER A 124 -3.25 -12.56 -8.30
N HIS A 125 -1.94 -12.42 -7.99
CA HIS A 125 -0.94 -13.47 -8.26
C HIS A 125 -1.08 -14.69 -7.35
N LEU A 126 -1.73 -14.55 -6.20
CA LEU A 126 -1.99 -15.66 -5.27
C LEU A 126 -3.40 -16.23 -5.38
N LEU A 127 -4.21 -15.71 -6.31
CA LEU A 127 -5.52 -16.25 -6.62
C LEU A 127 -5.48 -17.10 -7.89
N PRO A 128 -6.36 -18.10 -8.01
CA PRO A 128 -6.51 -18.84 -9.25
C PRO A 128 -6.81 -17.92 -10.42
N GLN A 129 -6.22 -18.23 -11.59
CA GLN A 129 -6.52 -17.49 -12.82
C GLN A 129 -8.00 -17.65 -13.18
N SER A 130 -8.66 -16.56 -13.38
CA SER A 130 -10.05 -16.51 -13.84
C SER A 130 -10.35 -15.15 -14.47
N ASP A 131 -11.42 -15.11 -15.25
CA ASP A 131 -11.92 -13.89 -15.86
C ASP A 131 -12.90 -13.12 -14.96
N GLU A 132 -13.07 -13.54 -13.69
CA GLU A 132 -13.97 -12.88 -12.77
C GLU A 132 -13.54 -11.42 -12.52
N ARG A 133 -14.52 -10.54 -12.43
CA ARG A 133 -14.32 -9.16 -12.00
C ARG A 133 -14.22 -9.14 -10.48
N ARG A 134 -13.10 -8.65 -9.98
CA ARG A 134 -12.74 -8.70 -8.56
C ARG A 134 -12.84 -7.33 -7.93
N LEU A 135 -13.48 -7.27 -6.77
CA LEU A 135 -13.31 -6.18 -5.81
C LEU A 135 -12.26 -6.63 -4.79
N VAL A 136 -11.20 -5.84 -4.60
CA VAL A 136 -10.24 -6.04 -3.50
C VAL A 136 -10.39 -4.91 -2.51
N VAL A 137 -10.51 -5.25 -1.23
CA VAL A 137 -10.62 -4.34 -0.09
C VAL A 137 -9.42 -4.57 0.81
N ASP A 138 -8.61 -3.55 1.04
CA ASP A 138 -7.50 -3.57 2.01
C ASP A 138 -7.73 -2.53 3.09
N ILE A 139 -7.93 -2.97 4.34
CA ILE A 139 -8.13 -2.08 5.48
C ILE A 139 -6.84 -1.98 6.27
N GLY A 140 -6.06 -0.97 5.96
CA GLY A 140 -4.82 -0.65 6.65
C GLY A 140 -5.01 0.03 8.01
N GLY A 141 -3.91 0.57 8.54
CA GLY A 141 -3.96 1.30 9.81
C GLY A 141 -4.54 2.71 9.70
N ARG A 142 -4.25 3.40 8.59
CA ARG A 142 -4.63 4.80 8.36
C ARG A 142 -5.41 5.02 7.06
N SER A 143 -5.38 4.06 6.16
CA SER A 143 -6.10 4.10 4.89
C SER A 143 -6.83 2.80 4.63
N THR A 144 -7.74 2.87 3.67
CA THR A 144 -8.43 1.72 3.08
C THR A 144 -8.37 1.87 1.58
N GLU A 145 -7.85 0.85 0.93
CA GLU A 145 -7.75 0.76 -0.52
C GLU A 145 -8.90 -0.05 -1.08
N LEU A 146 -9.52 0.45 -2.15
CA LEU A 146 -10.53 -0.25 -2.93
C LEU A 146 -10.02 -0.40 -4.37
N ILE A 147 -10.08 -1.60 -4.90
CA ILE A 147 -9.58 -1.90 -6.23
C ILE A 147 -10.59 -2.76 -6.99
N LEU A 148 -10.96 -2.33 -8.21
CA LEU A 148 -11.59 -3.20 -9.19
C LEU A 148 -10.54 -3.68 -10.17
N GLY A 149 -10.56 -4.97 -10.46
CA GLY A 149 -9.63 -5.54 -11.42
C GLY A 149 -10.11 -6.87 -11.98
N ARG A 150 -9.34 -7.37 -12.94
CA ARG A 150 -9.56 -8.65 -13.61
C ARG A 150 -8.21 -9.28 -13.91
N GLN A 151 -8.07 -10.58 -13.71
CA GLN A 151 -6.79 -11.25 -13.84
C GLN A 151 -5.71 -10.54 -13.00
N TYR A 152 -4.61 -10.09 -13.59
CA TYR A 152 -3.53 -9.36 -12.93
C TYR A 152 -3.64 -7.82 -13.05
N GLN A 153 -4.68 -7.30 -13.70
CA GLN A 153 -4.80 -5.89 -13.99
C GLN A 153 -5.80 -5.20 -13.06
N ALA A 154 -5.33 -4.20 -12.33
CA ALA A 154 -6.17 -3.22 -11.67
C ALA A 154 -6.72 -2.23 -12.71
N HIS A 155 -8.02 -1.98 -12.67
CA HIS A 155 -8.69 -1.05 -13.57
C HIS A 155 -9.11 0.25 -12.89
N GLU A 156 -9.66 0.13 -11.67
CA GLU A 156 -10.02 1.26 -10.83
C GLU A 156 -9.32 1.10 -9.48
N VAL A 157 -8.71 2.13 -9.01
CA VAL A 157 -8.00 2.14 -7.73
C VAL A 157 -8.33 3.40 -6.96
N ALA A 158 -8.57 3.26 -5.66
CA ALA A 158 -8.75 4.41 -4.77
C ALA A 158 -8.18 4.10 -3.39
N SER A 159 -7.75 5.14 -2.70
CA SER A 159 -7.26 5.08 -1.31
C SER A 159 -7.99 6.14 -0.49
N PHE A 160 -8.67 5.70 0.55
CA PHE A 160 -9.46 6.54 1.45
C PHE A 160 -8.75 6.66 2.80
N ARG A 161 -8.79 7.83 3.41
CA ARG A 161 -8.18 8.11 4.73
C ARG A 161 -9.04 7.54 5.88
N VAL A 162 -9.37 6.27 5.78
CA VAL A 162 -10.17 5.50 6.73
C VAL A 162 -9.39 4.25 7.07
N GLY A 163 -8.95 4.09 8.33
CA GLY A 163 -8.15 2.93 8.71
C GLY A 163 -8.35 2.53 10.18
N SER A 164 -8.01 1.28 10.49
CA SER A 164 -8.29 0.68 11.80
C SER A 164 -7.66 1.43 12.98
N VAL A 165 -6.44 1.95 12.83
CA VAL A 165 -5.73 2.69 13.90
C VAL A 165 -6.32 4.08 14.09
N THR A 166 -6.54 4.82 13.00
CA THR A 166 -7.13 6.18 13.07
C THR A 166 -8.55 6.13 13.61
N TRP A 167 -9.36 5.17 13.17
CA TRP A 167 -10.73 5.00 13.66
C TRP A 167 -10.78 4.58 15.13
N SER A 168 -9.88 3.71 15.56
CA SER A 168 -9.79 3.36 16.97
C SER A 168 -9.38 4.53 17.84
N LYS A 169 -8.42 5.35 17.39
CA LYS A 169 -8.00 6.56 18.11
C LYS A 169 -9.13 7.60 18.20
N GLN A 170 -9.96 7.72 17.17
CA GLN A 170 -11.01 8.73 17.09
C GLN A 170 -12.28 8.34 17.85
N PHE A 171 -12.72 7.09 17.75
CA PHE A 171 -14.03 6.66 18.27
C PHE A 171 -13.95 5.73 19.48
N PHE A 172 -12.78 5.18 19.80
CA PHE A 172 -12.55 4.23 20.88
C PHE A 172 -11.29 4.55 21.70
N ALA A 173 -10.96 5.85 21.82
CA ALA A 173 -9.72 6.31 22.46
C ALA A 173 -9.58 5.88 23.92
N ASP A 174 -10.70 5.82 24.64
CA ASP A 174 -10.82 5.36 26.02
C ASP A 174 -10.93 3.85 26.16
N GLY A 175 -10.94 3.11 25.05
CA GLY A 175 -11.13 1.66 24.98
C GLY A 175 -12.58 1.21 25.16
N GLN A 176 -13.55 2.12 25.33
CA GLN A 176 -14.96 1.77 25.49
C GLN A 176 -15.59 1.27 24.19
N LEU A 177 -16.21 0.10 24.24
CA LEU A 177 -16.87 -0.56 23.12
C LEU A 177 -18.39 -0.45 23.26
N THR A 178 -18.92 0.76 23.01
CA THR A 178 -20.35 1.03 23.15
C THR A 178 -21.07 1.02 21.80
N ALA A 179 -22.38 0.70 21.82
CA ALA A 179 -23.21 0.73 20.62
C ALA A 179 -23.26 2.14 19.97
N ALA A 180 -23.14 3.20 20.78
CA ALA A 180 -23.09 4.57 20.28
C ALA A 180 -21.77 4.84 19.52
N ALA A 181 -20.62 4.44 20.10
CA ALA A 181 -19.31 4.57 19.46
C ALA A 181 -19.23 3.81 18.13
N PHE A 182 -19.75 2.57 18.08
CA PHE A 182 -19.79 1.79 16.83
C PHE A 182 -20.66 2.47 15.76
N ARG A 183 -21.89 2.93 16.12
CA ARG A 183 -22.73 3.65 15.15
C ARG A 183 -22.06 4.91 14.61
N GLN A 184 -21.44 5.71 15.47
CA GLN A 184 -20.71 6.92 15.06
C GLN A 184 -19.54 6.58 14.13
N ALA A 185 -18.75 5.55 14.46
CA ALA A 185 -17.62 5.09 13.68
C ALA A 185 -18.06 4.55 12.32
N GLU A 186 -19.12 3.74 12.25
CA GLU A 186 -19.69 3.20 11.01
C GLU A 186 -20.22 4.33 10.12
N THR A 187 -21.02 5.26 10.67
CA THR A 187 -21.54 6.42 9.91
C THR A 187 -20.42 7.32 9.39
N ALA A 188 -19.41 7.59 10.19
CA ALA A 188 -18.25 8.38 9.76
C ALA A 188 -17.45 7.68 8.66
N ALA A 189 -17.29 6.34 8.74
CA ALA A 189 -16.62 5.56 7.70
C ALA A 189 -17.43 5.58 6.39
N GLN A 190 -18.75 5.41 6.45
CA GLN A 190 -19.64 5.50 5.29
C GLN A 190 -19.54 6.88 4.62
N ALA A 191 -19.56 7.96 5.39
CA ALA A 191 -19.45 9.32 4.87
C ALA A 191 -18.10 9.57 4.14
N MET A 192 -17.00 9.01 4.67
CA MET A 192 -15.68 9.13 4.04
C MET A 192 -15.52 8.25 2.80
N LEU A 193 -16.31 7.19 2.69
CA LEU A 193 -16.29 6.21 1.61
C LEU A 193 -17.42 6.43 0.58
N ASP A 194 -18.26 7.45 0.76
CA ASP A 194 -19.46 7.69 -0.06
C ASP A 194 -19.14 7.85 -1.55
N GLU A 195 -18.03 8.53 -1.87
CA GLU A 195 -17.57 8.67 -3.26
C GLU A 195 -17.23 7.33 -3.94
N ALA A 196 -16.96 6.27 -3.14
CA ALA A 196 -16.72 4.93 -3.67
C ALA A 196 -17.98 4.30 -4.31
N LEU A 197 -19.18 4.70 -3.88
CA LEU A 197 -20.45 4.13 -4.38
C LEU A 197 -20.58 4.22 -5.90
N ALA A 198 -20.18 5.33 -6.50
CA ALA A 198 -20.31 5.52 -7.94
C ALA A 198 -19.44 4.55 -8.74
N VAL A 199 -18.26 4.20 -8.21
CA VAL A 199 -17.23 3.41 -8.90
C VAL A 199 -17.31 1.93 -8.52
N TYR A 200 -17.49 1.60 -7.24
CA TYR A 200 -17.35 0.24 -6.69
C TYR A 200 -18.70 -0.47 -6.45
N ARG A 201 -19.76 -0.05 -7.11
CA ARG A 201 -21.10 -0.65 -6.98
C ARG A 201 -21.12 -2.14 -7.34
N PRO A 202 -22.08 -2.94 -6.77
CA PRO A 202 -22.12 -4.39 -6.88
C PRO A 202 -22.12 -4.95 -8.30
N GLU A 203 -22.67 -4.21 -9.28
CA GLU A 203 -22.76 -4.67 -10.68
C GLU A 203 -21.40 -4.67 -11.39
N ARG A 204 -20.39 -4.01 -10.82
CA ARG A 204 -19.04 -3.91 -11.42
C ARG A 204 -18.11 -5.03 -11.03
N TRP A 205 -18.47 -5.87 -10.08
CA TRP A 205 -17.65 -6.99 -9.62
C TRP A 205 -18.52 -8.25 -9.35
N GLU A 206 -17.90 -9.40 -9.30
CA GLU A 206 -18.54 -10.70 -9.10
C GLU A 206 -18.10 -11.34 -7.78
N ARG A 207 -16.91 -11.01 -7.33
CA ARG A 207 -16.37 -11.53 -6.07
C ARG A 207 -15.54 -10.49 -5.33
N ALA A 208 -15.74 -10.42 -4.02
CA ALA A 208 -15.01 -9.53 -3.13
C ALA A 208 -13.93 -10.30 -2.35
N TYR A 209 -12.75 -9.72 -2.31
CA TYR A 209 -11.58 -10.23 -1.58
C TYR A 209 -11.12 -9.18 -0.57
N GLY A 210 -10.81 -9.62 0.64
CA GLY A 210 -10.28 -8.77 1.69
C GLY A 210 -8.83 -9.07 1.97
N SER A 211 -8.01 -8.06 2.09
CA SER A 211 -6.59 -8.12 2.37
C SER A 211 -6.24 -7.42 3.68
N SER A 212 -5.01 -7.53 4.08
CA SER A 212 -4.36 -6.91 5.22
C SER A 212 -4.74 -7.43 6.61
N GLY A 213 -4.16 -6.75 7.60
CA GLY A 213 -4.21 -7.25 8.97
C GLY A 213 -5.55 -7.05 9.68
N THR A 214 -6.42 -6.17 9.22
CA THR A 214 -7.76 -5.97 9.79
C THR A 214 -8.68 -7.10 9.36
N VAL A 215 -8.74 -7.36 8.06
CA VAL A 215 -9.53 -8.48 7.51
C VAL A 215 -9.03 -9.82 8.05
N GLY A 216 -7.69 -10.03 8.05
CA GLY A 216 -7.10 -11.24 8.59
C GLY A 216 -7.44 -11.47 10.07
N ALA A 217 -7.39 -10.42 10.91
CA ALA A 217 -7.72 -10.54 12.33
C ALA A 217 -9.20 -10.91 12.54
N VAL A 218 -10.13 -10.26 11.81
CA VAL A 218 -11.55 -10.59 11.88
C VAL A 218 -11.79 -12.04 11.45
N ALA A 219 -11.18 -12.47 10.34
CA ALA A 219 -11.31 -13.85 9.86
C ALA A 219 -10.74 -14.88 10.83
N GLU A 220 -9.55 -14.62 11.43
CA GLU A 220 -8.95 -15.50 12.43
C GLU A 220 -9.86 -15.65 13.66
N ILE A 221 -10.46 -14.56 14.15
CA ILE A 221 -11.41 -14.61 15.28
C ILE A 221 -12.65 -15.44 14.91
N LEU A 222 -13.25 -15.15 13.76
CA LEU A 222 -14.46 -15.84 13.31
C LEU A 222 -14.21 -17.34 13.15
N ALA A 223 -13.12 -17.74 12.48
CA ALA A 223 -12.75 -19.14 12.32
C ALA A 223 -12.48 -19.84 13.65
N ALA A 224 -11.75 -19.18 14.58
CA ALA A 224 -11.48 -19.73 15.91
C ALA A 224 -12.75 -19.87 16.78
N CYS A 225 -13.82 -19.15 16.44
CA CYS A 225 -15.12 -19.19 17.11
C CYS A 225 -16.18 -20.03 16.34
N GLY A 226 -15.75 -20.84 15.37
CA GLY A 226 -16.60 -21.83 14.71
C GLY A 226 -17.31 -21.35 13.44
N HIS A 227 -16.96 -20.16 12.92
CA HIS A 227 -17.42 -19.72 11.61
C HIS A 227 -16.57 -20.32 10.48
N GLU A 228 -17.07 -20.24 9.25
CA GLU A 228 -16.36 -20.72 8.06
C GLU A 228 -15.00 -20.01 7.90
N SER A 229 -13.94 -20.81 7.69
CA SER A 229 -12.59 -20.29 7.52
C SER A 229 -12.39 -19.72 6.11
N GLY A 230 -11.67 -18.57 6.02
CA GLY A 230 -11.30 -17.96 4.73
C GLY A 230 -12.40 -17.12 4.10
N VAL A 231 -13.57 -17.00 4.72
CA VAL A 231 -14.69 -16.16 4.26
C VAL A 231 -15.30 -15.41 5.43
N ILE A 232 -15.61 -14.14 5.22
CA ILE A 232 -16.34 -13.31 6.18
C ILE A 232 -17.73 -13.03 5.62
N TYR A 233 -18.75 -13.38 6.41
CA TYR A 233 -20.15 -13.08 6.11
C TYR A 233 -20.66 -11.97 7.02
N ARG A 234 -21.71 -11.26 6.58
CA ARG A 234 -22.38 -10.24 7.39
C ARG A 234 -22.75 -10.74 8.79
N GLN A 235 -23.33 -11.93 8.86
CA GLN A 235 -23.71 -12.54 10.15
C GLN A 235 -22.53 -12.72 11.11
N GLY A 236 -21.34 -13.05 10.58
CA GLY A 236 -20.12 -13.14 11.37
C GLY A 236 -19.71 -11.77 11.95
N LEU A 237 -19.82 -10.71 11.16
CA LEU A 237 -19.54 -9.35 11.63
C LEU A 237 -20.54 -8.89 12.69
N ASP A 238 -21.83 -9.22 12.53
CA ASP A 238 -22.85 -8.92 13.52
C ASP A 238 -22.61 -9.68 14.83
N TRP A 239 -22.25 -10.97 14.75
CA TRP A 239 -21.85 -11.75 15.89
C TRP A 239 -20.64 -11.15 16.61
N LEU A 240 -19.59 -10.78 15.87
CA LEU A 240 -18.38 -10.18 16.46
C LEU A 240 -18.70 -8.85 17.13
N LEU A 241 -19.53 -7.99 16.51
CA LEU A 241 -19.99 -6.76 17.14
C LEU A 241 -20.65 -7.02 18.48
N GLN A 242 -21.55 -8.02 18.56
CA GLN A 242 -22.21 -8.38 19.82
C GLN A 242 -21.22 -8.86 20.90
N GLN A 243 -20.18 -9.63 20.51
CA GLN A 243 -19.14 -10.02 21.46
C GLN A 243 -18.36 -8.81 22.00
N LEU A 244 -18.00 -7.86 21.13
CA LEU A 244 -17.30 -6.63 21.53
C LEU A 244 -18.17 -5.74 22.43
N LEU A 245 -19.46 -5.61 22.12
CA LEU A 245 -20.41 -4.88 22.97
C LEU A 245 -20.58 -5.54 24.35
N ARG A 246 -20.61 -6.87 24.43
CA ARG A 246 -20.66 -7.58 25.73
C ARG A 246 -19.40 -7.38 26.56
N ALA A 247 -18.24 -7.36 25.93
CA ALA A 247 -16.97 -7.06 26.59
C ALA A 247 -16.94 -5.62 27.13
N GLY A 248 -17.56 -4.68 26.40
CA GLY A 248 -17.73 -3.28 26.79
C GLY A 248 -16.44 -2.46 26.82
N HIS A 249 -15.28 -3.09 26.83
CA HIS A 249 -13.98 -2.43 26.85
C HIS A 249 -12.91 -3.30 26.17
N THR A 250 -12.00 -2.70 25.41
CA THR A 250 -10.96 -3.41 24.66
C THR A 250 -10.10 -4.31 25.54
N SER A 251 -9.78 -3.93 26.76
CA SER A 251 -8.99 -4.76 27.70
C SER A 251 -9.72 -6.00 28.20
N ARG A 252 -11.04 -6.08 28.06
CA ARG A 252 -11.87 -7.22 28.50
C ARG A 252 -12.24 -8.15 27.34
N VAL A 253 -11.78 -7.84 26.12
CA VAL A 253 -12.08 -8.68 24.96
C VAL A 253 -11.23 -9.94 25.04
N GLU A 254 -11.89 -11.08 25.30
CA GLU A 254 -11.30 -12.42 25.35
C GLU A 254 -11.95 -13.25 24.24
N LEU A 255 -11.38 -13.17 23.04
CA LEU A 255 -11.84 -13.93 21.88
C LEU A 255 -10.70 -14.79 21.34
N SER A 256 -10.98 -16.07 21.11
CA SER A 256 -10.06 -16.97 20.42
C SER A 256 -9.69 -16.37 19.04
N GLY A 257 -8.42 -16.45 18.69
CA GLY A 257 -7.93 -15.86 17.41
C GLY A 257 -7.58 -14.37 17.48
N LEU A 258 -7.97 -13.63 18.52
CA LEU A 258 -7.60 -12.22 18.68
C LEU A 258 -6.19 -12.08 19.27
N LYS A 259 -5.26 -11.61 18.44
CA LYS A 259 -3.88 -11.31 18.87
C LYS A 259 -3.83 -10.02 19.70
N ASP A 260 -2.90 -9.93 20.66
CA ASP A 260 -2.77 -8.77 21.55
C ASP A 260 -2.46 -7.47 20.82
N ASP A 261 -1.68 -7.52 19.73
CA ASP A 261 -1.36 -6.35 18.91
C ASP A 261 -2.57 -5.82 18.12
N ARG A 262 -3.65 -6.61 18.00
CA ARG A 262 -4.90 -6.26 17.32
C ARG A 262 -6.00 -5.76 18.24
N ARG A 263 -5.95 -6.16 19.52
CA ARG A 263 -6.97 -5.79 20.53
C ARG A 263 -7.25 -4.28 20.58
N PRO A 264 -6.25 -3.37 20.59
CA PRO A 264 -6.52 -1.95 20.66
C PRO A 264 -7.19 -1.35 19.41
N VAL A 265 -7.11 -2.05 18.27
CA VAL A 265 -7.60 -1.53 16.98
C VAL A 265 -8.79 -2.31 16.43
N ILE A 266 -9.33 -3.26 17.19
CA ILE A 266 -10.42 -4.13 16.72
C ILE A 266 -11.74 -3.37 16.51
N GLY A 267 -12.06 -2.42 17.40
CA GLY A 267 -13.27 -1.61 17.31
C GLY A 267 -13.31 -0.77 16.03
N GLY A 268 -12.25 -0.01 15.78
CA GLY A 268 -12.12 0.79 14.56
C GLY A 268 -12.08 -0.08 13.30
N GLY A 269 -11.31 -1.17 13.33
CA GLY A 269 -11.22 -2.10 12.19
C GLY A 269 -12.56 -2.75 11.84
N LEU A 270 -13.30 -3.23 12.84
CA LEU A 270 -14.64 -3.82 12.64
C LEU A 270 -15.62 -2.78 12.10
N SER A 271 -15.60 -1.55 12.63
CA SER A 271 -16.50 -0.48 12.16
C SER A 271 -16.28 -0.15 10.68
N VAL A 272 -15.03 -0.04 10.25
CA VAL A 272 -14.70 0.21 8.84
C VAL A 272 -15.14 -0.95 7.95
N LEU A 273 -14.87 -2.18 8.37
CA LEU A 273 -15.26 -3.38 7.62
C LEU A 273 -16.80 -3.48 7.48
N ARG A 274 -17.54 -3.24 8.56
CA ARG A 274 -19.01 -3.23 8.55
C ARG A 274 -19.58 -2.14 7.65
N ALA A 275 -19.00 -0.93 7.71
CA ALA A 275 -19.37 0.18 6.84
C ALA A 275 -19.21 -0.18 5.36
N LEU A 276 -18.12 -0.87 4.99
CA LEU A 276 -17.90 -1.34 3.61
C LEU A 276 -18.90 -2.42 3.19
N PHE A 277 -19.22 -3.36 4.07
CA PHE A 277 -20.25 -4.37 3.80
C PHE A 277 -21.60 -3.73 3.50
N ASP A 278 -21.99 -2.71 4.28
CA ASP A 278 -23.24 -1.97 4.06
C ASP A 278 -23.20 -1.15 2.77
N LEU A 279 -22.14 -0.37 2.60
CA LEU A 279 -22.03 0.60 1.52
C LEU A 279 -21.94 -0.10 0.15
N LEU A 280 -21.13 -1.14 0.05
CA LEU A 280 -20.88 -1.86 -1.21
C LEU A 280 -21.75 -3.12 -1.36
N GLN A 281 -22.70 -3.36 -0.44
CA GLN A 281 -23.60 -4.52 -0.43
C GLN A 281 -22.84 -5.85 -0.55
N ILE A 282 -21.78 -6.00 0.23
CA ILE A 282 -20.95 -7.21 0.24
C ILE A 282 -21.69 -8.29 1.05
N ASP A 283 -22.02 -9.42 0.42
CA ASP A 283 -22.60 -10.58 1.11
C ASP A 283 -21.52 -11.44 1.76
N ARG A 284 -20.42 -11.64 1.03
CA ARG A 284 -19.28 -12.44 1.46
C ARG A 284 -17.96 -11.83 0.98
N LEU A 285 -16.97 -11.81 1.86
CA LEU A 285 -15.63 -11.34 1.59
C LEU A 285 -14.65 -12.50 1.77
N HIS A 286 -14.02 -12.92 0.67
CA HIS A 286 -13.00 -13.96 0.71
C HIS A 286 -11.67 -13.39 1.21
N VAL A 287 -11.00 -14.09 2.12
CA VAL A 287 -9.71 -13.64 2.67
C VAL A 287 -8.60 -13.91 1.67
N ALA A 288 -7.96 -12.85 1.22
CA ALA A 288 -6.82 -12.94 0.30
C ALA A 288 -5.53 -13.25 1.07
N GLN A 289 -4.67 -14.08 0.48
CA GLN A 289 -3.34 -14.40 1.02
C GLN A 289 -2.29 -13.35 0.66
N GLY A 290 -2.49 -12.63 -0.45
CA GLY A 290 -1.60 -11.58 -0.94
C GLY A 290 -1.94 -10.20 -0.37
N ALA A 291 -0.95 -9.31 -0.41
CA ALA A 291 -1.07 -7.90 -0.02
C ALA A 291 0.05 -7.07 -0.69
N LEU A 292 0.28 -5.84 -0.22
CA LEU A 292 1.28 -4.89 -0.72
C LEU A 292 2.66 -5.50 -0.98
N ARG A 293 3.18 -6.31 -0.05
CA ARG A 293 4.53 -6.90 -0.17
C ARG A 293 4.65 -7.86 -1.36
N GLN A 294 3.68 -8.78 -1.50
CA GLN A 294 3.67 -9.68 -2.64
C GLN A 294 3.59 -8.90 -3.96
N GLY A 295 2.76 -7.84 -3.98
CA GLY A 295 2.71 -6.93 -5.13
C GLY A 295 4.05 -6.25 -5.41
N ALA A 296 4.75 -5.78 -4.38
CA ALA A 296 6.06 -5.18 -4.53
C ALA A 296 7.11 -6.18 -5.07
N LEU A 297 7.04 -7.45 -4.65
CA LEU A 297 7.91 -8.52 -5.19
C LEU A 297 7.61 -8.81 -6.67
N TYR A 298 6.33 -8.92 -7.05
CA TYR A 298 5.95 -9.13 -8.46
C TYR A 298 6.26 -7.91 -9.32
N ASP A 299 6.14 -6.70 -8.77
CA ASP A 299 6.51 -5.47 -9.47
C ASP A 299 8.02 -5.39 -9.77
N LEU A 300 8.90 -5.94 -8.91
CA LEU A 300 10.32 -6.09 -9.22
C LEU A 300 10.56 -6.99 -10.45
N ILE A 301 9.75 -8.03 -10.61
CA ILE A 301 9.79 -8.89 -11.81
C ILE A 301 9.37 -8.09 -13.04
N ASP A 302 8.26 -7.37 -12.96
CA ASP A 302 7.76 -6.53 -14.05
C ASP A 302 8.76 -5.44 -14.45
N ARG A 303 9.42 -4.80 -13.47
CA ARG A 303 10.48 -3.80 -13.70
C ARG A 303 11.72 -4.38 -14.41
N SER A 304 11.94 -5.68 -14.31
CA SER A 304 13.07 -6.32 -14.97
C SER A 304 12.94 -6.43 -16.49
N SER A 305 11.76 -6.16 -17.04
CA SER A 305 11.47 -6.26 -18.49
C SER A 305 10.84 -4.96 -19.00
N PRO A 306 11.42 -4.28 -20.00
CA PRO A 306 10.92 -2.98 -20.47
C PRO A 306 9.45 -2.98 -20.91
N GLY A 307 8.95 -4.10 -21.43
CA GLY A 307 7.55 -4.21 -21.90
C GLY A 307 6.52 -4.35 -20.79
N THR A 308 6.93 -4.69 -19.56
CA THR A 308 6.05 -4.86 -18.40
C THR A 308 6.24 -3.78 -17.34
N ASP A 309 7.30 -2.96 -17.45
CA ASP A 309 7.59 -1.89 -16.50
C ASP A 309 6.53 -0.79 -16.56
N LYS A 310 5.70 -0.70 -15.52
CA LYS A 310 4.61 0.28 -15.41
C LYS A 310 5.08 1.73 -15.43
N ARG A 311 6.31 2.01 -15.01
CA ARG A 311 6.89 3.35 -15.03
C ARG A 311 6.96 3.92 -16.45
N SER A 312 7.28 3.09 -17.43
CA SER A 312 7.28 3.50 -18.85
C SER A 312 5.90 3.95 -19.33
N ALA A 313 4.84 3.20 -18.97
CA ALA A 313 3.47 3.56 -19.31
C ALA A 313 3.02 4.85 -18.59
N THR A 314 3.43 5.02 -17.34
CA THR A 314 3.17 6.24 -16.55
C THR A 314 3.82 7.45 -17.18
N VAL A 315 5.09 7.37 -17.58
CA VAL A 315 5.81 8.46 -18.25
C VAL A 315 5.12 8.84 -19.57
N ALA A 316 4.77 7.84 -20.38
CA ALA A 316 4.03 8.08 -21.63
C ALA A 316 2.67 8.75 -21.39
N GLY A 317 1.92 8.29 -20.38
CA GLY A 317 0.64 8.88 -19.98
C GLY A 317 0.77 10.33 -19.49
N LEU A 318 1.78 10.62 -18.68
CA LEU A 318 2.06 11.98 -18.22
C LEU A 318 2.46 12.89 -19.40
N ALA A 319 3.36 12.42 -20.28
CA ALA A 319 3.76 13.18 -21.46
C ALA A 319 2.54 13.54 -22.34
N GLN A 320 1.64 12.59 -22.54
CA GLN A 320 0.39 12.82 -23.28
C GLN A 320 -0.55 13.78 -22.55
N ARG A 321 -0.80 13.54 -21.25
CA ARG A 321 -1.72 14.36 -20.41
C ARG A 321 -1.31 15.83 -20.38
N PHE A 322 -0.01 16.08 -20.30
CA PHE A 322 0.55 17.43 -20.22
C PHE A 322 1.03 17.97 -21.57
N ALA A 323 0.73 17.27 -22.67
CA ALA A 323 1.03 17.66 -24.04
C ALA A 323 2.52 18.06 -24.23
N VAL A 324 3.43 17.21 -23.75
CA VAL A 324 4.88 17.40 -23.91
C VAL A 324 5.24 17.36 -25.39
N ASP A 325 6.14 18.26 -25.85
CA ASP A 325 6.71 18.20 -27.21
C ASP A 325 7.60 16.95 -27.35
N GLY A 326 7.05 15.91 -27.98
CA GLY A 326 7.74 14.63 -28.17
C GLY A 326 9.04 14.76 -28.95
N ALA A 327 9.09 15.63 -29.97
CA ALA A 327 10.31 15.83 -30.76
C ALA A 327 11.42 16.50 -29.94
N GLN A 328 11.07 17.44 -29.09
CA GLN A 328 12.02 18.07 -28.16
C GLN A 328 12.45 17.06 -27.09
N ALA A 329 11.51 16.33 -26.48
CA ALA A 329 11.80 15.32 -25.48
C ALA A 329 12.77 14.25 -26.00
N GLU A 330 12.60 13.77 -27.24
CA GLU A 330 13.51 12.82 -27.87
C GLU A 330 14.92 13.41 -28.11
N ARG A 331 15.02 14.68 -28.52
CA ARG A 331 16.33 15.35 -28.69
C ARG A 331 17.07 15.42 -27.34
N VAL A 332 16.37 15.82 -26.28
CA VAL A 332 16.96 15.93 -24.94
C VAL A 332 17.33 14.54 -24.41
N ALA A 333 16.48 13.53 -24.58
CA ALA A 333 16.77 12.17 -24.15
C ALA A 333 18.01 11.59 -24.85
N ARG A 334 18.17 11.80 -26.15
CA ARG A 334 19.37 11.36 -26.89
C ARG A 334 20.63 12.06 -26.40
N ALA A 335 20.59 13.39 -26.22
CA ALA A 335 21.73 14.16 -25.73
C ALA A 335 22.11 13.73 -24.31
N ALA A 336 21.14 13.64 -23.41
CA ALA A 336 21.34 13.19 -22.03
C ALA A 336 21.92 11.77 -21.97
N GLY A 337 21.38 10.84 -22.75
CA GLY A 337 21.87 9.45 -22.82
C GLY A 337 23.32 9.36 -23.33
N THR A 338 23.68 10.15 -24.35
CA THR A 338 25.06 10.21 -24.86
C THR A 338 26.03 10.73 -23.81
N LEU A 339 25.69 11.83 -23.14
CA LEU A 339 26.54 12.43 -22.10
C LEU A 339 26.65 11.50 -20.88
N PHE A 340 25.56 10.86 -20.50
CA PHE A 340 25.53 9.91 -19.38
C PHE A 340 26.44 8.69 -19.64
N ALA A 341 26.35 8.09 -20.82
CA ALA A 341 27.19 6.96 -21.20
C ALA A 341 28.68 7.33 -21.19
N GLN A 342 29.03 8.57 -21.54
CA GLN A 342 30.43 9.05 -21.48
C GLN A 342 30.89 9.36 -20.06
N ALA A 343 30.00 9.95 -19.23
CA ALA A 343 30.35 10.36 -17.86
C ALA A 343 30.35 9.17 -16.87
N THR A 344 29.49 8.18 -17.10
CA THR A 344 29.28 7.03 -16.20
C THR A 344 29.22 5.71 -16.95
N PRO A 345 30.31 5.28 -17.60
CA PRO A 345 30.32 4.08 -18.45
C PRO A 345 30.00 2.78 -17.71
N GLN A 346 30.04 2.80 -16.39
CA GLN A 346 29.73 1.64 -15.53
C GLN A 346 28.31 1.73 -14.88
N ALA A 347 27.54 2.76 -15.21
CA ALA A 347 26.17 2.89 -14.68
C ALA A 347 25.27 1.77 -15.27
N GLY A 348 24.39 1.23 -14.45
CA GLY A 348 23.47 0.19 -14.89
C GLY A 348 22.35 0.74 -15.79
N ASP A 349 21.70 -0.16 -16.52
CA ASP A 349 20.61 0.16 -17.46
C ASP A 349 19.42 0.89 -16.79
N ASP A 350 19.19 0.67 -15.50
CA ASP A 350 18.10 1.34 -14.76
C ASP A 350 18.35 2.84 -14.65
N ALA A 351 19.58 3.28 -14.30
CA ALA A 351 19.90 4.68 -14.21
C ALA A 351 19.80 5.41 -15.58
N ALA A 352 20.24 4.74 -16.64
CA ALA A 352 20.08 5.25 -18.00
C ALA A 352 18.60 5.40 -18.39
N ARG A 353 17.76 4.44 -18.00
CA ARG A 353 16.31 4.46 -18.25
C ARG A 353 15.62 5.58 -17.47
N GLU A 354 15.95 5.75 -16.19
CA GLU A 354 15.43 6.84 -15.36
C GLU A 354 15.81 8.21 -15.90
N LEU A 355 17.06 8.38 -16.36
CA LEU A 355 17.47 9.62 -17.06
C LEU A 355 16.66 9.84 -18.33
N GLY A 356 16.38 8.78 -19.10
CA GLY A 356 15.53 8.84 -20.30
C GLY A 356 14.11 9.33 -19.97
N TRP A 357 13.50 8.83 -18.90
CA TRP A 357 12.19 9.27 -18.43
C TRP A 357 12.22 10.72 -17.93
N ALA A 358 13.25 11.11 -17.16
CA ALA A 358 13.42 12.48 -16.72
C ALA A 358 13.54 13.45 -17.91
N ALA A 359 14.29 13.05 -18.94
CA ALA A 359 14.41 13.82 -20.18
C ALA A 359 13.08 13.92 -20.95
N GLN A 360 12.28 12.85 -20.97
CA GLN A 360 10.95 12.88 -21.59
C GLN A 360 9.99 13.84 -20.89
N LEU A 361 10.09 13.99 -19.58
CA LEU A 361 9.19 14.80 -18.76
C LEU A 361 9.78 16.18 -18.38
N HIS A 362 10.96 16.56 -18.89
CA HIS A 362 11.66 17.76 -18.44
C HIS A 362 10.86 19.06 -18.62
N GLU A 363 9.96 19.12 -19.62
CA GLU A 363 9.10 20.27 -19.90
C GLU A 363 7.66 20.13 -19.42
N ILE A 364 7.31 19.09 -18.65
CA ILE A 364 5.94 18.82 -18.20
C ILE A 364 5.29 20.03 -17.49
N GLY A 365 6.09 20.85 -16.82
CA GLY A 365 5.64 22.04 -16.10
C GLY A 365 5.28 23.23 -17.00
N GLN A 366 5.68 23.24 -18.28
CA GLN A 366 5.38 24.34 -19.22
C GLN A 366 3.88 24.51 -19.43
N ARG A 367 3.10 23.44 -19.26
CA ARG A 367 1.63 23.48 -19.34
C ARG A 367 1.01 24.35 -18.25
N SER A 368 1.67 24.53 -17.12
CA SER A 368 1.21 25.42 -16.04
C SER A 368 1.68 26.86 -16.25
N ALA A 369 2.98 27.05 -16.54
CA ALA A 369 3.55 28.35 -16.89
C ALA A 369 4.93 28.15 -17.52
N HIS A 370 5.28 29.04 -18.49
CA HIS A 370 6.59 28.99 -19.11
C HIS A 370 7.71 29.45 -18.15
N SER A 371 7.43 30.46 -17.32
CA SER A 371 8.37 30.92 -16.30
C SER A 371 8.40 29.94 -15.14
N GLY A 372 9.59 29.43 -14.77
CA GLY A 372 9.77 28.53 -13.66
C GLY A 372 9.20 27.10 -13.88
N TYR A 373 9.03 26.68 -15.12
CA TYR A 373 8.41 25.40 -15.49
C TYR A 373 9.06 24.18 -14.82
N HIS A 374 10.37 24.22 -14.54
CA HIS A 374 11.06 23.18 -13.82
C HIS A 374 10.51 22.97 -12.38
N ARG A 375 10.10 24.07 -11.70
CA ARG A 375 9.44 23.99 -10.38
C ARG A 375 8.03 23.45 -10.50
N HIS A 376 7.30 23.87 -11.52
CA HIS A 376 5.96 23.32 -11.80
C HIS A 376 6.03 21.84 -12.16
N GLY A 377 7.03 21.44 -12.96
CA GLY A 377 7.28 20.03 -13.28
C GLY A 377 7.57 19.20 -12.04
N ALA A 378 8.45 19.66 -11.15
CA ALA A 378 8.74 19.00 -9.89
C ALA A 378 7.48 18.85 -9.02
N TYR A 379 6.68 19.92 -8.91
CA TYR A 379 5.40 19.87 -8.18
C TYR A 379 4.43 18.85 -8.77
N LEU A 380 4.26 18.85 -10.10
CA LEU A 380 3.38 17.90 -10.79
C LEU A 380 3.80 16.45 -10.54
N LEU A 381 5.09 16.14 -10.64
CA LEU A 381 5.60 14.78 -10.40
C LEU A 381 5.46 14.35 -8.94
N GLN A 382 5.68 15.27 -7.99
CA GLN A 382 5.55 14.98 -6.56
C GLN A 382 4.11 14.84 -6.07
N ASN A 383 3.15 15.47 -6.74
CA ASN A 383 1.76 15.56 -6.29
C ASN A 383 0.76 14.89 -7.25
N SER A 384 1.24 14.21 -8.29
CA SER A 384 0.39 13.39 -9.15
C SER A 384 0.29 11.97 -8.59
N ASP A 385 -0.91 11.42 -8.63
CA ASP A 385 -1.14 10.00 -8.34
C ASP A 385 -0.65 9.18 -9.55
N ILE A 386 0.56 8.68 -9.45
CA ILE A 386 1.24 7.94 -10.54
C ILE A 386 1.57 6.52 -10.08
N ALA A 387 1.56 5.58 -11.04
CA ALA A 387 1.89 4.18 -10.84
C ALA A 387 3.36 3.91 -11.22
N GLY A 388 4.05 3.09 -10.41
CA GLY A 388 5.42 2.61 -10.70
C GLY A 388 6.54 3.30 -9.94
#